data_588af9619e57ccee61e95d50d7323bcb
#
_entry.id   588af9619e57ccee61e95d50d7323bcb
#
_cell.length_a   1.000
_cell.length_b   1.000
_cell.length_c   1.000
_cell.angle_alpha   90.00
_cell.angle_beta   90.00
_cell.angle_gamma   90.00
#
_symmetry.space_group_name_H-M   'P 1'
#
loop_
_entity.id
_entity.type
_entity.pdbx_description
1 polymer ?
#
loop_
_entity_poly.entity_id
_entity_poly.type
_entity_poly.pdbx_seq_one_letter_code
_entity_poly.pdbx_strand_id
1 'polypeptide(L)' 'MEKVKCKIEWLRSLKRGESKVGQFDSPKECHTLSTIIARYNVEEGRYQGIQISAVYNEAESQVTITANKIPVCK' A
#
# COMPACT_ATOMS: atom_id res chain seq x y z
N MET A 1 2.77 11.60 10.55
CA MET A 1 1.96 10.52 9.94
C MET A 1 0.97 11.11 8.95
N GLU A 2 0.93 10.57 7.77
CA GLU A 2 0.11 11.11 6.69
C GLU A 2 -1.31 10.54 6.74
N LYS A 3 -2.33 11.42 6.64
CA LYS A 3 -3.70 10.98 6.51
C LYS A 3 -3.98 10.64 5.05
N VAL A 4 -4.43 9.41 4.80
CA VAL A 4 -4.65 8.92 3.43
C VAL A 4 -6.01 9.41 2.92
N LYS A 5 -6.00 10.20 1.85
CA LYS A 5 -7.21 10.71 1.20
C LYS A 5 -7.61 9.85 0.01
N CYS A 6 -6.66 9.51 -0.85
CA CYS A 6 -6.88 8.63 -2.00
C CYS A 6 -5.92 7.45 -1.91
N LYS A 7 -6.46 6.27 -1.70
CA LYS A 7 -5.66 5.08 -1.44
C LYS A 7 -4.77 4.70 -2.62
N ILE A 8 -5.29 4.75 -3.83
CA ILE A 8 -4.52 4.35 -5.01
C ILE A 8 -3.38 5.35 -5.31
N GLU A 9 -3.62 6.64 -5.16
CA GLU A 9 -2.58 7.64 -5.34
C GLU A 9 -1.50 7.52 -4.27
N TRP A 10 -1.90 7.22 -3.04
CA TRP A 10 -0.98 6.99 -1.94
C TRP A 10 -0.05 5.81 -2.25
N LEU A 11 -0.61 4.70 -2.77
CA LEU A 11 0.19 3.55 -3.16
C LEU A 11 1.14 3.90 -4.32
N ARG A 12 0.66 4.65 -5.31
CA ARG A 12 1.47 5.04 -6.46
C ARG A 12 2.61 5.98 -6.09
N SER A 13 2.46 6.74 -5.01
CA SER A 13 3.52 7.64 -4.53
C SER A 13 4.66 6.91 -3.85
N LEU A 14 4.47 5.63 -3.51
CA LEU A 14 5.48 4.83 -2.84
C LEU A 14 6.57 4.41 -3.81
N LYS A 15 7.82 4.71 -3.46
CA LYS A 15 8.96 4.37 -4.29
C LYS A 15 9.47 2.98 -3.98
N ARG A 16 10.13 2.36 -4.94
CA ARG A 16 10.73 1.03 -4.80
C ARG A 16 11.70 1.01 -3.62
N GLY A 17 11.47 0.11 -2.68
CA GLY A 17 12.28 0.00 -1.47
C GLY A 17 11.91 0.95 -0.34
N GLU A 18 10.83 1.73 -0.50
CA GLU A 18 10.36 2.70 0.50
C GLU A 18 9.26 2.10 1.38
N SER A 19 9.10 2.65 2.58
CA SER A 19 7.99 2.33 3.49
C SER A 19 7.27 3.61 3.88
N LYS A 20 5.95 3.49 4.07
CA LYS A 20 5.13 4.60 4.56
C LYS A 20 4.10 4.12 5.55
N VAL A 21 3.71 5.00 6.47
CA VAL A 21 2.61 4.75 7.41
C VAL A 21 1.47 5.69 7.08
N GLY A 22 0.29 5.14 6.89
CA GLY A 22 -0.91 5.93 6.59
C GLY A 22 -1.91 5.85 7.73
N GLN A 23 -2.60 6.96 8.01
CA GLN A 23 -3.67 7.05 8.97
C GLN A 23 -5.01 7.02 8.24
N PHE A 24 -5.91 6.17 8.71
CA PHE A 24 -7.26 6.03 8.16
C PHE A 24 -8.30 6.44 9.20
N ASP A 25 -9.53 6.69 8.73
CA ASP A 25 -10.62 7.12 9.61
C ASP A 25 -11.27 5.96 10.35
N SER A 26 -11.23 4.75 9.79
CA SER A 26 -11.83 3.58 10.42
C SER A 26 -11.12 2.29 10.01
N PRO A 27 -11.28 1.21 10.81
CA PRO A 27 -10.71 -0.11 10.44
C PRO A 27 -11.24 -0.65 9.12
N LYS A 28 -12.46 -0.27 8.71
CA LYS A 28 -13.03 -0.70 7.43
C LYS A 28 -12.20 -0.23 6.25
N GLU A 29 -11.63 0.96 6.33
CA GLU A 29 -10.77 1.48 5.27
C GLU A 29 -9.49 0.68 5.14
N CYS A 30 -8.99 0.12 6.24
CA CYS A 30 -7.83 -0.77 6.19
C CYS A 30 -8.14 -2.03 5.37
N HIS A 31 -9.33 -2.60 5.54
CA HIS A 31 -9.75 -3.77 4.75
C HIS A 31 -9.93 -3.43 3.28
N THR A 32 -10.49 -2.27 2.98
CA THR A 32 -10.61 -1.79 1.60
C THR A 32 -9.24 -1.62 0.96
N LEU A 33 -8.28 -1.12 1.71
CA LEU A 33 -6.91 -0.97 1.25
C LEU A 33 -6.29 -2.31 0.86
N SER A 34 -6.59 -3.37 1.59
CA SER A 34 -6.10 -4.72 1.29
C SER A 34 -6.46 -5.13 -0.15
N THR A 35 -7.70 -4.90 -0.56
CA THR A 35 -8.15 -5.19 -1.92
C THR A 35 -7.42 -4.33 -2.95
N ILE A 36 -7.24 -3.06 -2.65
CA ILE A 36 -6.55 -2.12 -3.53
C ILE A 36 -5.08 -2.49 -3.69
N ILE A 37 -4.42 -2.91 -2.61
CA ILE A 37 -3.03 -3.36 -2.65
C ILE A 37 -2.88 -4.60 -3.55
N ALA A 38 -3.77 -5.58 -3.39
CA ALA A 38 -3.74 -6.78 -4.21
C ALA A 38 -3.89 -6.44 -5.69
N ARG A 39 -4.82 -5.55 -6.03
CA ARG A 39 -5.02 -5.10 -7.40
C ARG A 39 -3.79 -4.36 -7.93
N TYR A 40 -3.22 -3.45 -7.14
CA TYR A 40 -2.02 -2.72 -7.52
C TYR A 40 -0.86 -3.67 -7.83
N ASN A 41 -0.62 -4.66 -6.99
CA ASN A 41 0.46 -5.61 -7.19
C ASN A 41 0.32 -6.39 -8.50
N VAL A 42 -0.91 -6.72 -8.89
CA VAL A 42 -1.18 -7.46 -10.14
C VAL A 42 -1.15 -6.53 -11.37
N GLU A 43 -1.75 -5.35 -11.28
CA GLU A 43 -1.94 -4.46 -12.42
C GLU A 43 -0.77 -3.51 -12.67
N GLU A 44 -0.07 -3.08 -11.63
CA GLU A 44 0.99 -2.08 -11.75
C GLU A 44 2.31 -2.52 -11.13
N GLY A 45 2.29 -3.01 -9.89
CA GLY A 45 3.50 -3.29 -9.13
C GLY A 45 4.42 -4.30 -9.80
N ARG A 46 3.86 -5.35 -10.37
CA ARG A 46 4.64 -6.39 -11.05
C ARG A 46 5.45 -5.85 -12.23
N TYR A 47 4.93 -4.84 -12.90
CA TYR A 47 5.62 -4.22 -14.05
C TYR A 47 6.65 -3.19 -13.62
N GLN A 48 6.51 -2.65 -12.42
CA GLN A 48 7.44 -1.67 -11.87
C GLN A 48 8.51 -2.31 -10.97
N GLY A 49 8.42 -3.61 -10.75
CA GLY A 49 9.34 -4.31 -9.85
C GLY A 49 9.05 -4.04 -8.38
N ILE A 50 7.78 -3.83 -8.04
CA ILE A 50 7.33 -3.51 -6.69
C ILE A 50 6.26 -4.51 -6.26
N GLN A 51 6.40 -5.02 -5.03
CA GLN A 51 5.33 -5.76 -4.37
C GLN A 51 5.05 -5.09 -3.04
N ILE A 52 3.86 -4.58 -2.87
CA ILE A 52 3.49 -3.88 -1.64
C ILE A 52 3.03 -4.89 -0.59
N SER A 53 3.68 -4.83 0.57
CA SER A 53 3.27 -5.55 1.77
C SER A 53 2.65 -4.56 2.73
N ALA A 54 1.66 -5.00 3.50
CA ALA A 54 1.00 -4.14 4.47
C ALA A 54 0.92 -4.81 5.84
N VAL A 55 1.14 -4.01 6.87
CA VAL A 55 0.92 -4.40 8.25
C VAL A 55 -0.18 -3.51 8.80
N TYR A 56 -1.26 -4.13 9.28
CA TYR A 56 -2.45 -3.42 9.72
C TYR A 56 -2.48 -3.27 11.23
N ASN A 57 -2.70 -2.05 11.71
CA ASN A 57 -2.96 -1.77 13.12
C ASN A 57 -4.41 -1.27 13.22
N GLU A 58 -5.33 -2.20 13.39
CA GLU A 58 -6.76 -1.88 13.44
C GLU A 58 -7.13 -1.03 14.65
N ALA A 59 -6.43 -1.21 15.77
CA ALA A 59 -6.71 -0.44 17.00
C ALA A 59 -6.51 1.07 16.77
N GLU A 60 -5.57 1.45 15.91
CA GLU A 60 -5.28 2.85 15.63
C GLU A 60 -5.69 3.26 14.21
N SER A 61 -6.29 2.36 13.45
CA SER A 61 -6.67 2.57 12.05
C SER A 61 -5.48 3.02 11.19
N GLN A 62 -4.33 2.39 11.41
CA GLN A 62 -3.09 2.69 10.73
C GLN A 62 -2.64 1.49 9.89
N VAL A 63 -2.00 1.78 8.77
CA VAL A 63 -1.40 0.75 7.93
C VAL A 63 0.01 1.18 7.56
N THR A 64 0.97 0.28 7.75
CA THR A 64 2.34 0.46 7.29
C THR A 64 2.50 -0.32 6.00
N ILE A 65 2.85 0.36 4.91
CA ILE A 65 3.11 -0.28 3.63
C ILE A 65 4.60 -0.23 3.30
N THR A 66 5.07 -1.29 2.66
CA THR A 66 6.47 -1.39 2.22
C THR A 66 6.49 -1.83 0.76
N ALA A 67 7.20 -1.10 -0.06
CA ALA A 67 7.40 -1.45 -1.47
C ALA A 67 8.61 -2.36 -1.59
N ASN A 68 8.38 -3.66 -1.57
CA ASN A 68 9.45 -4.65 -1.70
C ASN A 68 9.93 -4.71 -3.15
N LYS A 69 11.25 -4.84 -3.33
CA LYS A 69 11.85 -5.00 -4.65
C LYS A 69 11.63 -6.42 -5.14
N ILE A 70 11.07 -6.57 -6.33
CA ILE A 70 10.88 -7.86 -6.98
C ILE A 70 11.36 -7.78 -8.43
N PRO A 71 11.64 -8.93 -9.08
CA PRO A 71 11.96 -8.92 -10.51
C PRO A 71 10.81 -8.32 -11.32
N VAL A 72 11.14 -7.49 -12.30
CA VAL A 72 10.13 -6.88 -13.17
C VAL A 72 9.54 -7.96 -14.07
N CYS A 73 8.21 -8.01 -14.11
CA CYS A 73 7.49 -8.93 -15.00
C CYS A 73 7.42 -8.31 -16.42
N LYS A 74 7.96 -9.00 -17.37
CA LYS A 74 7.92 -8.58 -18.78
C LYS A 74 6.78 -9.24 -19.52
#